data_3804610219ec6465c947afaac49bb316
#
_entry.id   3804610219ec6465c947afaac49bb316
#
_cell.length_a   1.000
_cell.length_b   1.000
_cell.length_c   1.000
_cell.angle_alpha   90.00
_cell.angle_beta   90.00
_cell.angle_gamma   90.00
#
_symmetry.space_group_name_H-M   'P 1'
#
loop_
_entity.id
_entity.type
_entity.pdbx_description
1 polymer ?
#
loop_
_entity_poly.entity_id
_entity_poly.type
_entity_poly.pdbx_seq_one_letter_code
_entity_poly.pdbx_strand_id
1 'polypeptide(L)'
;MNKLTIIAAAVGALCFAGSASAQVLKGPIDDNALSWGPSQWGPDDKAGSANHTKNSANIKRALSYVKQYKAITIGKYYHREAPAFGPRGWQMTIPGTPTGGPFGKNALVYHDELVTTEIGQIQTQFDGPGHIGVNTSKGPIFYNGRISWDSYERGAGGRVMGMGPLGVEHVGELGFVCRLVVLDAVAYKKSKGLIPAN
;
A
#
# COMPACT_ATOMS: atom_id res chain seq x y z
N MET A 1 -38.28 -18.50 52.47
CA MET A 1 -38.25 -18.67 51.01
C MET A 1 -38.07 -17.30 50.37
N ASN A 2 -36.81 -16.93 50.17
CA ASN A 2 -36.49 -15.61 49.60
C ASN A 2 -36.26 -15.77 48.09
N LYS A 3 -37.05 -15.10 47.30
CA LYS A 3 -36.86 -15.02 45.86
C LYS A 3 -35.78 -13.99 45.53
N LEU A 4 -34.64 -14.46 45.03
CA LEU A 4 -33.60 -13.58 44.45
C LEU A 4 -34.03 -13.16 43.04
N THR A 5 -34.27 -11.88 42.86
CA THR A 5 -34.55 -11.29 41.54
C THR A 5 -33.21 -10.89 40.93
N ILE A 6 -32.77 -11.59 39.86
CA ILE A 6 -31.59 -11.23 39.09
C ILE A 6 -32.02 -10.18 38.08
N ILE A 7 -31.53 -8.94 38.23
CA ILE A 7 -31.65 -7.88 37.24
C ILE A 7 -30.47 -8.02 36.28
N ALA A 8 -30.73 -8.51 35.08
CA ALA A 8 -29.76 -8.51 34.02
C ALA A 8 -29.73 -7.11 33.36
N ALA A 9 -28.69 -6.36 33.64
CA ALA A 9 -28.41 -5.11 32.94
C ALA A 9 -27.82 -5.40 31.57
N ALA A 10 -28.60 -5.26 30.52
CA ALA A 10 -28.12 -5.30 29.16
C ALA A 10 -27.38 -4.00 28.83
N VAL A 11 -26.06 -4.03 28.83
CA VAL A 11 -25.23 -2.94 28.30
C VAL A 11 -25.22 -3.07 26.77
N GLY A 12 -26.08 -2.32 26.12
CA GLY A 12 -26.08 -2.18 24.67
C GLY A 12 -24.89 -1.32 24.25
N ALA A 13 -23.83 -1.95 23.77
CA ALA A 13 -22.76 -1.26 23.05
C ALA A 13 -23.30 -0.83 21.67
N LEU A 14 -23.71 0.44 21.55
CA LEU A 14 -23.93 1.05 20.24
C LEU A 14 -22.57 1.26 19.57
N CYS A 15 -22.12 0.27 18.82
CA CYS A 15 -21.10 0.48 17.81
C CYS A 15 -21.70 1.30 16.67
N PHE A 16 -21.50 2.60 16.68
CA PHE A 16 -21.63 3.40 15.48
C PHE A 16 -20.47 3.03 14.53
N ALA A 17 -20.62 1.93 13.83
CA ALA A 17 -19.91 1.69 12.60
C ALA A 17 -20.49 2.66 11.56
N GLY A 18 -19.94 3.86 11.51
CA GLY A 18 -20.12 4.76 10.37
C GLY A 18 -19.48 4.06 9.19
N SER A 19 -20.22 3.20 8.51
CA SER A 19 -19.89 2.71 7.19
C SER A 19 -19.84 3.94 6.29
N ALA A 20 -18.64 4.46 6.02
CA ALA A 20 -18.44 5.21 4.81
C ALA A 20 -18.75 4.21 3.68
N SER A 21 -20.00 4.15 3.27
CA SER A 21 -20.40 3.45 2.06
C SER A 21 -19.68 4.18 0.93
N ALA A 22 -18.52 3.63 0.53
CA ALA A 22 -17.97 3.93 -0.77
C ALA A 22 -19.13 3.70 -1.73
N GLN A 23 -19.55 4.75 -2.42
CA GLN A 23 -20.63 4.66 -3.39
C GLN A 23 -20.14 3.70 -4.46
N VAL A 24 -20.55 2.44 -4.36
CA VAL A 24 -20.23 1.43 -5.37
C VAL A 24 -20.99 1.89 -6.61
N LEU A 25 -20.27 2.46 -7.56
CA LEU A 25 -20.80 2.72 -8.89
C LEU A 25 -21.33 1.39 -9.43
N LYS A 26 -22.64 1.32 -9.63
CA LYS A 26 -23.29 0.12 -10.16
C LYS A 26 -23.02 0.06 -11.67
N GLY A 27 -21.98 -0.68 -12.03
CA GLY A 27 -21.63 -0.96 -13.40
C GLY A 27 -20.31 -0.34 -13.85
N PRO A 28 -19.84 -0.72 -15.03
CA PRO A 28 -18.63 -0.18 -15.63
C PRO A 28 -18.82 1.29 -15.99
N ILE A 29 -17.74 2.07 -15.90
CA ILE A 29 -17.71 3.45 -16.39
C ILE A 29 -17.74 3.41 -17.93
N ASP A 30 -18.39 4.41 -18.54
CA ASP A 30 -18.34 4.60 -19.98
C ASP A 30 -16.90 4.83 -20.45
N ASP A 31 -16.40 3.91 -21.27
CA ASP A 31 -15.03 3.91 -21.78
C ASP A 31 -14.71 5.17 -22.61
N ASN A 32 -15.75 5.81 -23.19
CA ASN A 32 -15.58 7.02 -23.98
C ASN A 32 -15.35 8.27 -23.13
N ALA A 33 -15.67 8.21 -21.84
CA ALA A 33 -15.49 9.34 -20.92
C ALA A 33 -14.05 9.51 -20.43
N LEU A 34 -13.17 8.53 -20.66
CA LEU A 34 -11.84 8.48 -20.06
C LEU A 34 -10.77 8.20 -21.12
N SER A 35 -9.75 9.04 -21.15
CA SER A 35 -8.54 8.78 -21.92
C SER A 35 -7.56 7.94 -21.12
N TRP A 36 -7.41 6.66 -21.46
CA TRP A 36 -6.57 5.71 -20.76
C TRP A 36 -5.11 5.64 -21.21
N GLY A 37 -4.77 6.40 -22.20
CA GLY A 37 -3.40 6.39 -22.70
C GLY A 37 -3.29 6.66 -24.20
N PRO A 38 -2.10 6.56 -24.76
CA PRO A 38 -0.85 6.27 -24.04
C PRO A 38 -0.45 7.38 -23.07
N SER A 39 0.35 7.03 -22.05
CA SER A 39 0.93 8.02 -21.13
C SER A 39 1.88 8.96 -21.88
N GLN A 40 2.23 10.09 -21.28
CA GLN A 40 3.22 11.02 -21.84
C GLN A 40 4.61 10.39 -22.09
N TRP A 41 4.89 9.24 -21.48
CA TRP A 41 6.13 8.47 -21.66
C TRP A 41 6.00 7.32 -22.67
N GLY A 42 4.86 7.22 -23.35
CA GLY A 42 4.59 6.24 -24.39
C GLY A 42 3.80 5.00 -23.93
N PRO A 43 3.35 4.18 -24.89
CA PRO A 43 2.47 3.03 -24.61
C PRO A 43 3.16 1.91 -23.83
N ASP A 44 4.48 1.80 -23.92
CA ASP A 44 5.26 0.75 -23.24
C ASP A 44 5.71 1.17 -21.84
N ASP A 45 5.43 2.40 -21.43
CA ASP A 45 5.84 2.86 -20.11
C ASP A 45 5.18 2.07 -18.99
N LYS A 46 5.99 1.76 -17.97
CA LYS A 46 5.62 0.96 -16.80
C LYS A 46 5.88 1.69 -15.48
N ALA A 47 6.54 2.84 -15.52
CA ALA A 47 7.06 3.52 -14.34
C ALA A 47 6.31 4.82 -14.00
N GLY A 48 5.49 5.34 -14.91
CA GLY A 48 4.69 6.53 -14.67
C GLY A 48 5.52 7.72 -14.21
N SER A 49 5.07 8.38 -13.15
CA SER A 49 5.74 9.57 -12.60
C SER A 49 7.17 9.34 -12.12
N ALA A 50 7.60 8.09 -11.90
CA ALA A 50 9.01 7.80 -11.58
C ALA A 50 9.95 8.20 -12.71
N ASN A 51 9.46 8.29 -13.94
CA ASN A 51 10.24 8.77 -15.07
C ASN A 51 10.78 10.20 -14.92
N HIS A 52 10.17 11.02 -14.07
CA HIS A 52 10.72 12.33 -13.72
C HIS A 52 12.10 12.25 -13.08
N THR A 53 12.46 11.13 -12.45
CA THR A 53 13.78 10.88 -11.88
C THR A 53 14.87 10.74 -12.95
N LYS A 54 14.52 10.39 -14.19
CA LYS A 54 15.47 10.37 -15.32
C LYS A 54 16.00 11.77 -15.69
N ASN A 55 15.31 12.83 -15.29
CA ASN A 55 15.72 14.20 -15.60
C ASN A 55 16.62 14.74 -14.48
N SER A 56 17.90 14.95 -14.79
CA SER A 56 18.90 15.44 -13.85
C SER A 56 18.55 16.82 -13.26
N ALA A 57 17.82 17.67 -13.99
CA ALA A 57 17.39 18.96 -13.48
C ALA A 57 16.33 18.79 -12.35
N ASN A 58 15.46 17.79 -12.46
CA ASN A 58 14.52 17.43 -11.38
C ASN A 58 15.24 16.93 -10.14
N ILE A 59 16.25 16.07 -10.32
CA ILE A 59 17.09 15.58 -9.21
C ILE A 59 17.82 16.74 -8.54
N LYS A 60 18.48 17.60 -9.32
CA LYS A 60 19.17 18.79 -8.80
C LYS A 60 18.21 19.68 -8.00
N ARG A 61 17.01 19.91 -8.52
CA ARG A 61 15.96 20.68 -7.84
C ARG A 61 15.52 20.02 -6.54
N ALA A 62 15.29 18.70 -6.54
CA ALA A 62 14.91 17.96 -5.34
C ALA A 62 15.99 18.08 -4.26
N LEU A 63 17.25 17.86 -4.61
CA LEU A 63 18.38 17.97 -3.69
C LEU A 63 18.59 19.38 -3.16
N SER A 64 18.22 20.43 -3.89
CA SER A 64 18.33 21.81 -3.45
C SER A 64 17.48 22.15 -2.22
N TYR A 65 16.48 21.32 -1.92
CA TYR A 65 15.67 21.46 -0.69
C TYR A 65 16.35 20.89 0.56
N VAL A 66 17.43 20.14 0.41
CA VAL A 66 18.19 19.62 1.55
C VAL A 66 18.95 20.80 2.21
N LYS A 67 18.58 21.13 3.45
CA LYS A 67 19.18 22.28 4.18
C LYS A 67 19.94 21.85 5.43
N GLN A 68 19.52 20.78 6.06
CA GLN A 68 20.06 20.36 7.35
C GLN A 68 20.90 19.07 7.26
N TYR A 69 20.93 18.42 6.10
CA TYR A 69 21.63 17.15 5.87
C TYR A 69 21.29 16.07 6.91
N LYS A 70 20.03 16.06 7.35
CA LYS A 70 19.50 15.06 8.28
C LYS A 70 18.69 14.02 7.53
N ALA A 71 18.92 12.76 7.85
CA ALA A 71 18.01 11.66 7.47
C ALA A 71 16.92 11.51 8.53
N ILE A 72 15.68 11.44 8.11
CA ILE A 72 14.51 11.26 8.98
C ILE A 72 13.72 10.08 8.47
N THR A 73 13.50 9.10 9.34
CA THR A 73 12.64 7.98 9.03
C THR A 73 11.18 8.41 9.12
N ILE A 74 10.44 8.24 8.03
CA ILE A 74 9.01 8.56 7.95
C ILE A 74 8.13 7.31 7.83
N GLY A 75 8.75 6.12 7.73
CA GLY A 75 8.07 4.84 7.71
C GLY A 75 7.64 4.39 9.10
N LYS A 76 6.45 3.80 9.20
CA LYS A 76 5.99 3.11 10.40
C LYS A 76 6.40 1.65 10.36
N TYR A 77 6.67 1.08 11.53
CA TYR A 77 6.95 -0.34 11.67
C TYR A 77 5.70 -1.18 11.34
N TYR A 78 5.90 -2.25 10.60
CA TYR A 78 4.88 -3.29 10.45
C TYR A 78 4.84 -4.15 11.72
N HIS A 79 3.65 -4.37 12.25
CA HIS A 79 3.43 -5.24 13.40
C HIS A 79 1.98 -5.78 13.39
N ARG A 80 1.77 -6.89 14.10
CA ARG A 80 0.48 -7.61 14.10
C ARG A 80 -0.72 -6.73 14.48
N GLU A 81 -0.52 -5.81 15.41
CA GLU A 81 -1.58 -4.94 15.95
C GLU A 81 -1.69 -3.62 15.20
N ALA A 82 -0.97 -3.47 14.09
CA ALA A 82 -1.06 -2.28 13.27
C ALA A 82 -2.48 -2.14 12.71
N PRO A 83 -3.09 -0.95 12.78
CA PRO A 83 -4.36 -0.71 12.11
C PRO A 83 -4.22 -0.97 10.61
N ALA A 84 -4.99 -1.92 10.10
CA ALA A 84 -5.01 -2.28 8.70
C ALA A 84 -6.32 -1.82 8.07
N PHE A 85 -6.29 -1.52 6.77
CA PHE A 85 -7.50 -1.21 6.02
C PHE A 85 -8.18 -2.51 5.55
N GLY A 86 -9.42 -2.72 6.01
CA GLY A 86 -10.18 -3.93 5.72
C GLY A 86 -9.61 -5.17 6.43
N PRO A 87 -9.76 -6.38 5.84
CA PRO A 87 -9.37 -7.64 6.48
C PRO A 87 -7.87 -7.98 6.35
N ARG A 88 -7.02 -6.99 6.07
CA ARG A 88 -5.59 -7.19 5.87
C ARG A 88 -4.88 -7.45 7.18
N GLY A 89 -3.78 -8.19 7.11
CA GLY A 89 -3.00 -8.54 8.28
C GLY A 89 -1.52 -8.69 8.02
N TRP A 90 -0.75 -8.65 9.08
CA TRP A 90 0.68 -8.88 9.06
C TRP A 90 1.06 -9.92 10.11
N GLN A 91 1.81 -10.91 9.71
CA GLN A 91 2.32 -11.96 10.62
C GLN A 91 3.79 -12.19 10.35
N MET A 92 4.54 -12.36 11.41
CA MET A 92 5.94 -12.77 11.35
C MET A 92 6.15 -14.00 12.25
N THR A 93 6.91 -14.95 11.76
CA THR A 93 7.32 -16.14 12.51
C THR A 93 8.82 -16.29 12.38
N ILE A 94 9.48 -16.52 13.51
CA ILE A 94 10.89 -16.91 13.55
C ILE A 94 10.91 -18.44 13.69
N PRO A 95 11.37 -19.20 12.65
CA PRO A 95 11.24 -20.67 12.63
C PRO A 95 12.06 -21.39 13.68
N GLY A 96 13.09 -20.75 14.22
CA GLY A 96 13.99 -21.31 15.23
C GLY A 96 14.79 -20.25 15.96
N THR A 97 15.43 -20.61 17.07
CA THR A 97 16.24 -19.71 17.89
C THR A 97 17.59 -20.32 18.25
N PRO A 98 18.59 -20.34 17.37
CA PRO A 98 18.62 -19.78 16.01
C PRO A 98 17.85 -20.62 14.97
N THR A 99 17.60 -20.04 13.79
CA THR A 99 17.03 -20.76 12.66
C THR A 99 17.99 -21.81 12.13
N GLY A 100 19.29 -21.50 12.11
CA GLY A 100 20.33 -22.44 11.69
C GLY A 100 21.70 -22.15 12.27
N GLY A 101 22.59 -23.11 12.10
CA GLY A 101 23.94 -23.14 12.67
C GLY A 101 24.02 -23.99 13.95
N PRO A 102 25.23 -24.06 14.57
CA PRO A 102 26.44 -23.32 14.20
C PRO A 102 27.19 -23.92 12.98
N PHE A 103 27.80 -23.07 12.16
CA PHE A 103 28.55 -23.44 10.97
C PHE A 103 30.03 -23.01 11.07
N GLY A 104 30.90 -23.85 10.56
CA GLY A 104 32.33 -23.58 10.42
C GLY A 104 33.04 -23.32 11.74
N LYS A 105 34.33 -22.92 11.62
CA LYS A 105 35.21 -22.68 12.78
C LYS A 105 34.76 -21.49 13.64
N ASN A 106 34.03 -20.57 13.07
CA ASN A 106 33.54 -19.37 13.76
C ASN A 106 32.19 -19.59 14.47
N ALA A 107 31.66 -20.82 14.42
CA ALA A 107 30.39 -21.20 15.02
C ALA A 107 29.24 -20.23 14.64
N LEU A 108 29.16 -19.88 13.37
CA LEU A 108 28.19 -18.92 12.85
C LEU A 108 26.78 -19.46 13.01
N VAL A 109 25.89 -18.64 13.55
CA VAL A 109 24.44 -18.88 13.64
C VAL A 109 23.66 -17.76 12.96
N TYR A 110 22.42 -18.03 12.54
CA TYR A 110 21.57 -17.04 11.91
C TYR A 110 20.09 -17.20 12.29
N HIS A 111 19.35 -16.12 12.09
CA HIS A 111 17.89 -16.11 12.18
C HIS A 111 17.31 -15.69 10.85
N ASP A 112 16.22 -16.35 10.46
CA ASP A 112 15.36 -15.96 9.34
C ASP A 112 13.97 -15.65 9.88
N GLU A 113 13.27 -14.76 9.22
CA GLU A 113 11.89 -14.40 9.48
C GLU A 113 11.00 -14.80 8.30
N LEU A 114 9.91 -15.47 8.58
CA LEU A 114 8.83 -15.70 7.64
C LEU A 114 7.78 -14.61 7.83
N VAL A 115 7.48 -13.88 6.77
CA VAL A 115 6.47 -12.82 6.79
C VAL A 115 5.33 -13.21 5.87
N THR A 116 4.11 -13.14 6.42
CA THR A 116 2.86 -13.30 5.65
C THR A 116 2.05 -12.04 5.81
N THR A 117 1.80 -11.36 4.71
CA THR A 117 1.10 -10.06 4.70
C THR A 117 0.58 -9.72 3.31
N GLU A 118 -0.44 -8.87 3.24
CA GLU A 118 -0.67 -8.06 2.05
C GLU A 118 0.30 -6.87 2.09
N ILE A 119 1.00 -6.64 0.97
CA ILE A 119 1.87 -5.48 0.83
C ILE A 119 1.00 -4.30 0.42
N GLY A 120 0.56 -3.54 1.41
CA GLY A 120 -0.26 -2.37 1.18
C GLY A 120 -1.40 -2.23 2.18
N GLN A 121 -1.78 -0.98 2.46
CA GLN A 121 -2.93 -0.62 3.32
C GLN A 121 -2.84 -1.14 4.78
N ILE A 122 -1.63 -1.46 5.26
CA ILE A 122 -1.35 -1.86 6.65
C ILE A 122 -0.57 -0.76 7.37
N GLN A 123 0.54 -0.33 6.78
CA GLN A 123 1.42 0.73 7.30
C GLN A 123 1.95 1.58 6.14
N THR A 124 3.11 2.22 6.32
CA THR A 124 3.75 3.00 5.26
C THR A 124 4.06 2.11 4.07
N GLN A 125 3.59 2.50 2.90
CA GLN A 125 3.68 1.73 1.67
C GLN A 125 3.85 2.63 0.45
N PHE A 126 4.13 2.01 -0.67
CA PHE A 126 4.12 2.63 -1.97
C PHE A 126 3.23 1.82 -2.92
N ASP A 127 2.17 2.45 -3.42
CA ASP A 127 1.26 1.82 -4.38
C ASP A 127 1.82 1.93 -5.80
N GLY A 128 2.01 0.78 -6.45
CA GLY A 128 2.48 0.72 -7.83
C GLY A 128 1.36 0.91 -8.87
N PRO A 129 1.71 0.93 -10.16
CA PRO A 129 0.77 1.15 -11.27
C PRO A 129 -0.39 0.16 -11.35
N GLY A 130 -0.23 -1.02 -10.76
CA GLY A 130 -1.24 -2.08 -10.74
C GLY A 130 -2.14 -2.10 -9.50
N HIS A 131 -1.98 -1.16 -8.55
CA HIS A 131 -2.74 -1.20 -7.31
C HIS A 131 -4.18 -0.72 -7.49
N ILE A 132 -4.40 0.37 -8.20
CA ILE A 132 -5.73 0.95 -8.41
C ILE A 132 -6.00 1.09 -9.90
N GLY A 133 -7.15 0.61 -10.32
CA GLY A 133 -7.66 0.72 -11.67
C GLY A 133 -9.12 1.12 -11.67
N VAL A 134 -9.73 1.13 -12.85
CA VAL A 134 -11.14 1.44 -13.03
C VAL A 134 -11.82 0.32 -13.79
N ASN A 135 -13.01 -0.06 -13.34
CA ASN A 135 -13.80 -1.07 -14.01
C ASN A 135 -14.53 -0.45 -15.21
N THR A 136 -14.25 -0.97 -16.40
CA THR A 136 -14.85 -0.54 -17.66
C THR A 136 -15.65 -1.66 -18.31
N SER A 137 -16.32 -1.39 -19.43
CA SER A 137 -17.00 -2.39 -20.22
C SER A 137 -16.06 -3.47 -20.78
N LYS A 138 -14.77 -3.15 -20.89
CA LYS A 138 -13.70 -4.07 -21.35
C LYS A 138 -13.02 -4.81 -20.18
N GLY A 139 -13.45 -4.56 -18.96
CA GLY A 139 -12.86 -5.10 -17.75
C GLY A 139 -12.06 -4.06 -16.95
N PRO A 140 -11.36 -4.48 -15.88
CA PRO A 140 -10.56 -3.60 -15.06
C PRO A 140 -9.33 -3.06 -15.83
N ILE A 141 -9.28 -1.76 -16.04
CA ILE A 141 -8.17 -1.05 -16.71
C ILE A 141 -7.33 -0.35 -15.66
N PHE A 142 -6.02 -0.52 -15.78
CA PHE A 142 -4.99 0.08 -14.96
C PHE A 142 -4.11 1.03 -15.75
N TYR A 143 -3.02 1.47 -15.12
CA TYR A 143 -2.09 2.41 -15.71
C TYR A 143 -1.77 2.09 -17.18
N ASN A 144 -1.76 3.12 -17.99
CA ASN A 144 -1.44 3.09 -19.42
C ASN A 144 -2.40 2.22 -20.26
N GLY A 145 -3.65 2.08 -19.82
CA GLY A 145 -4.70 1.37 -20.54
C GLY A 145 -4.60 -0.16 -20.46
N ARG A 146 -3.79 -0.70 -19.56
CA ARG A 146 -3.59 -2.15 -19.43
C ARG A 146 -4.74 -2.84 -18.73
N ILE A 147 -5.23 -3.91 -19.33
CA ILE A 147 -6.21 -4.81 -18.71
C ILE A 147 -5.45 -5.78 -17.80
N SER A 148 -5.89 -5.93 -16.55
CA SER A 148 -5.14 -6.68 -15.55
C SER A 148 -4.86 -8.14 -15.93
N TRP A 149 -5.86 -8.83 -16.45
CA TRP A 149 -5.75 -10.26 -16.79
C TRP A 149 -4.72 -10.53 -17.88
N ASP A 150 -4.59 -9.64 -18.85
CA ASP A 150 -3.67 -9.77 -19.98
C ASP A 150 -2.24 -9.30 -19.62
N SER A 151 -2.13 -8.54 -18.55
CA SER A 151 -0.87 -7.91 -18.14
C SER A 151 -0.07 -8.76 -17.14
N TYR A 152 -0.70 -9.69 -16.44
CA TYR A 152 -0.02 -10.47 -15.40
C TYR A 152 1.06 -11.38 -15.97
N GLU A 153 2.21 -11.39 -15.28
CA GLU A 153 3.24 -12.38 -15.53
C GLU A 153 2.75 -13.77 -15.15
N ARG A 154 2.93 -14.73 -16.04
CA ARG A 154 2.47 -16.10 -15.85
C ARG A 154 3.64 -17.10 -15.92
N GLY A 155 3.70 -17.96 -14.92
CA GLY A 155 4.59 -19.09 -14.88
C GLY A 155 3.96 -20.36 -15.48
N ALA A 156 4.62 -21.48 -15.28
CA ALA A 156 4.16 -22.78 -15.72
C ALA A 156 2.75 -23.07 -15.20
N GLY A 157 1.90 -23.64 -16.06
CA GLY A 157 0.51 -23.93 -15.71
C GLY A 157 -0.39 -22.70 -15.58
N GLY A 158 0.04 -21.54 -16.06
CA GLY A 158 -0.75 -20.31 -16.05
C GLY A 158 -0.86 -19.60 -14.70
N ARG A 159 -0.07 -20.01 -13.69
CA ARG A 159 -0.05 -19.34 -12.38
C ARG A 159 0.39 -17.89 -12.53
N VAL A 160 -0.32 -16.97 -11.86
CA VAL A 160 0.12 -15.58 -11.75
C VAL A 160 1.37 -15.54 -10.85
N MET A 161 2.46 -15.04 -11.40
CA MET A 161 3.76 -14.90 -10.72
C MET A 161 4.06 -13.47 -10.33
N GLY A 162 3.48 -12.50 -11.03
CA GLY A 162 3.67 -11.09 -10.78
C GLY A 162 2.70 -10.26 -11.60
N MET A 163 2.75 -8.95 -11.42
CA MET A 163 1.87 -8.01 -12.11
C MET A 163 2.41 -7.59 -13.50
N GLY A 164 3.56 -8.13 -13.91
CA GLY A 164 4.19 -7.83 -15.20
C GLY A 164 4.37 -6.31 -15.39
N PRO A 165 3.90 -5.74 -16.53
CA PRO A 165 4.04 -4.30 -16.78
C PRO A 165 3.38 -3.38 -15.74
N LEU A 166 2.56 -3.90 -14.87
CA LEU A 166 1.89 -3.17 -13.78
C LEU A 166 2.62 -3.31 -12.44
N GLY A 167 3.73 -4.04 -12.40
CA GLY A 167 4.50 -4.27 -11.18
C GLY A 167 5.18 -3.01 -10.66
N VAL A 168 5.27 -2.89 -9.34
CA VAL A 168 5.92 -1.74 -8.68
C VAL A 168 7.45 -1.75 -8.84
N GLU A 169 8.04 -2.89 -9.17
CA GLU A 169 9.47 -3.04 -9.44
C GLU A 169 9.97 -2.08 -10.52
N HIS A 170 9.17 -1.81 -11.55
CA HIS A 170 9.52 -0.85 -12.61
C HIS A 170 9.64 0.59 -12.10
N VAL A 171 8.90 0.93 -11.05
CA VAL A 171 9.06 2.18 -10.33
C VAL A 171 10.32 2.13 -9.45
N GLY A 172 10.54 1.00 -8.79
CA GLY A 172 11.70 0.77 -7.92
C GLY A 172 13.04 0.87 -8.64
N GLU A 173 13.12 0.38 -9.89
CA GLU A 173 14.32 0.49 -10.73
C GLU A 173 14.76 1.94 -10.97
N LEU A 174 13.82 2.86 -11.06
CA LEU A 174 14.10 4.30 -11.23
C LEU A 174 14.24 5.03 -9.90
N GLY A 175 13.52 4.59 -8.90
CA GLY A 175 13.36 5.25 -7.62
C GLY A 175 12.57 6.56 -7.73
N PHE A 176 12.34 7.17 -6.57
CA PHE A 176 11.74 8.50 -6.46
C PHE A 176 12.69 9.45 -5.75
N VAL A 177 13.17 10.46 -6.48
CA VAL A 177 13.92 11.59 -5.90
C VAL A 177 13.15 12.86 -6.21
N CYS A 178 12.41 13.35 -5.24
CA CYS A 178 11.52 14.49 -5.41
C CYS A 178 11.39 15.31 -4.12
N ARG A 179 10.75 16.46 -4.22
CA ARG A 179 10.35 17.25 -3.06
C ARG A 179 9.19 16.52 -2.35
N LEU A 180 9.34 16.31 -1.06
CA LEU A 180 8.23 15.89 -0.20
C LEU A 180 7.36 17.09 0.15
N VAL A 181 6.04 16.90 0.07
CA VAL A 181 5.03 17.79 0.63
C VAL A 181 4.28 17.04 1.70
N VAL A 182 4.32 17.53 2.92
CA VAL A 182 3.60 16.94 4.05
C VAL A 182 2.21 17.56 4.14
N LEU A 183 1.17 16.74 4.06
CA LEU A 183 -0.22 17.13 4.30
C LEU A 183 -0.63 16.59 5.67
N ASP A 184 -0.66 17.46 6.66
CA ASP A 184 -1.08 17.09 8.02
C ASP A 184 -2.62 17.01 8.10
N ALA A 185 -3.16 15.86 7.69
CA ALA A 185 -4.58 15.60 7.71
C ALA A 185 -5.16 15.58 9.14
N VAL A 186 -4.35 15.22 10.13
CA VAL A 186 -4.78 15.20 11.54
C VAL A 186 -4.98 16.62 12.04
N ALA A 187 -3.97 17.48 11.87
CA ALA A 187 -4.10 18.89 12.25
C ALA A 187 -5.24 19.58 11.50
N TYR A 188 -5.40 19.31 10.22
CA TYR A 188 -6.51 19.84 9.43
C TYR A 188 -7.87 19.40 9.99
N LYS A 189 -8.07 18.11 10.25
CA LYS A 189 -9.33 17.61 10.81
C LYS A 189 -9.63 18.18 12.18
N LYS A 190 -8.61 18.32 13.05
CA LYS A 190 -8.75 18.98 14.35
C LYS A 190 -9.19 20.44 14.19
N SER A 191 -8.57 21.21 13.30
CA SER A 191 -8.91 22.59 13.04
C SER A 191 -10.34 22.79 12.51
N LYS A 192 -10.93 21.74 11.93
CA LYS A 192 -12.31 21.72 11.43
C LYS A 192 -13.30 21.09 12.40
N GLY A 193 -12.89 20.68 13.59
CA GLY A 193 -13.74 19.98 14.56
C GLY A 193 -14.23 18.60 14.11
N LEU A 194 -13.59 18.01 13.10
CA LEU A 194 -13.97 16.69 12.58
C LEU A 194 -13.44 15.52 13.43
N ILE A 195 -12.46 15.79 14.28
CA ILE A 195 -11.94 14.87 15.30
C ILE A 195 -11.58 15.67 16.54
N PRO A 196 -11.52 15.05 17.75
CA PRO A 196 -11.12 15.72 18.99
C PRO A 196 -9.78 16.43 18.89
N ALA A 197 -9.62 17.51 19.67
CA ALA A 197 -8.39 18.32 19.67
C ALA A 197 -7.21 17.62 20.38
N ASN A 198 -7.49 16.74 21.30
CA ASN A 198 -6.52 15.98 22.12
C ASN A 198 -6.39 14.53 21.68
#